data_542b318b3789942d4d8a56181548cc3c
#
_entry.id   542b318b3789942d4d8a56181548cc3c
#
_cell.length_a   1.000
_cell.length_b   1.000
_cell.length_c   1.000
_cell.angle_alpha   90.00
_cell.angle_beta   90.00
_cell.angle_gamma   90.00
#
_symmetry.space_group_name_H-M   'P 1'
#
loop_
_entity.id
_entity.type
_entity.pdbx_description
1 polymer ?
#
loop_
_entity_poly.entity_id
_entity_poly.type
_entity_poly.pdbx_seq_one_letter_code
_entity_poly.pdbx_strand_id
1 'polypeptide(L)'
;MFGKRAVIITQCLGAGGKSTAKDIADSLSWWGVSCIKRRSFKLMSEIDWNKIPDKKRNEMTSKLISLARKMKAIDYSRPANTGIIVKMKFFAVRMLQTGLGKDNPEYTDFKYWKANGWLDKTRPWK
;
A
#
# COMPACT_ATOMS: atom_id res chain seq x y z
N MET A 1 0.34 4.74 -8.85
CA MET A 1 -0.83 3.90 -8.43
C MET A 1 -1.85 4.70 -7.60
N PHE A 2 -1.95 6.00 -7.85
CA PHE A 2 -2.90 6.90 -7.15
C PHE A 2 -4.36 6.44 -7.35
N GLY A 3 -5.18 6.66 -6.35
CA GLY A 3 -6.58 6.22 -6.35
C GLY A 3 -6.82 4.72 -6.12
N LYS A 4 -5.76 3.92 -6.02
CA LYS A 4 -5.85 2.48 -5.74
C LYS A 4 -5.98 2.19 -4.25
N ARG A 5 -6.53 1.02 -3.95
CA ARG A 5 -6.67 0.47 -2.60
C ARG A 5 -5.89 -0.83 -2.51
N ALA A 6 -5.39 -1.15 -1.33
CA ALA A 6 -4.67 -2.39 -1.09
C ALA A 6 -5.11 -3.07 0.20
N VAL A 7 -5.06 -4.39 0.19
CA VAL A 7 -5.17 -5.22 1.38
C VAL A 7 -3.89 -6.02 1.50
N ILE A 8 -3.27 -5.97 2.66
CA ILE A 8 -2.07 -6.72 3.00
C ILE A 8 -2.44 -7.74 4.06
N ILE A 9 -2.23 -9.00 3.75
CA ILE A 9 -2.40 -10.10 4.68
C ILE A 9 -1.05 -10.76 4.82
N THR A 10 -0.54 -10.84 6.04
CA THR A 10 0.72 -11.51 6.36
C THR A 10 0.48 -12.63 7.36
N GLN A 11 1.25 -13.69 7.21
CA GLN A 11 1.31 -14.81 8.13
C GLN A 11 2.76 -15.03 8.52
N CYS A 12 3.02 -15.33 9.78
CA CYS A 12 4.37 -15.64 10.25
C CYS A 12 4.34 -16.71 11.35
N LEU A 13 5.41 -17.49 11.40
CA LEU A 13 5.71 -18.37 12.52
C LEU A 13 6.52 -17.56 13.54
N GLY A 14 5.90 -17.20 14.67
CA GLY A 14 6.57 -16.43 15.72
C GLY A 14 6.42 -14.91 15.57
N ALA A 15 7.39 -14.21 15.00
CA ALA A 15 7.44 -12.76 14.97
C ALA A 15 7.60 -12.20 13.54
N GLY A 16 7.50 -10.88 13.37
CA GLY A 16 7.81 -10.20 12.12
C GLY A 16 6.62 -9.88 11.21
N GLY A 17 5.49 -10.58 11.27
CA GLY A 17 4.37 -10.37 10.34
C GLY A 17 3.79 -8.96 10.35
N LYS A 18 3.79 -8.27 11.51
CA LYS A 18 3.31 -6.89 11.58
C LYS A 18 4.30 -5.90 10.97
N SER A 19 5.62 -6.09 11.16
CA SER A 19 6.66 -5.26 10.55
C SER A 19 6.66 -5.45 9.05
N THR A 20 6.65 -6.69 8.55
CA THR A 20 6.52 -6.97 7.12
C THR A 20 5.30 -6.28 6.50
N ALA A 21 4.13 -6.37 7.13
CA ALA A 21 2.93 -5.69 6.64
C ALA A 21 3.06 -4.17 6.66
N LYS A 22 3.85 -3.61 7.59
CA LYS A 22 4.15 -2.18 7.64
C LYS A 22 5.07 -1.79 6.50
N ASP A 23 6.14 -2.55 6.25
CA ASP A 23 7.13 -2.25 5.22
C ASP A 23 6.51 -2.32 3.81
N ILE A 24 5.66 -3.34 3.56
CA ILE A 24 4.88 -3.43 2.32
C ILE A 24 3.95 -2.22 2.18
N ALA A 25 3.26 -1.81 3.25
CA ALA A 25 2.37 -0.66 3.21
C ALA A 25 3.14 0.64 2.96
N ASP A 26 4.33 0.78 3.51
CA ASP A 26 5.17 1.95 3.28
C ASP A 26 5.64 2.01 1.82
N SER A 27 6.12 0.90 1.27
CA SER A 27 6.46 0.80 -0.16
C SER A 27 5.29 1.16 -1.07
N LEU A 28 4.09 0.60 -0.81
CA LEU A 28 2.88 0.94 -1.57
C LEU A 28 2.52 2.42 -1.47
N SER A 29 2.76 3.05 -0.31
CA SER A 29 2.48 4.48 -0.14
C SER A 29 3.43 5.36 -0.97
N TRP A 30 4.68 4.94 -1.20
CA TRP A 30 5.60 5.59 -2.14
C TRP A 30 5.09 5.47 -3.58
N TRP A 31 4.39 4.41 -3.93
CA TRP A 31 3.76 4.23 -5.24
C TRP A 31 2.41 4.93 -5.39
N GLY A 32 1.96 5.65 -4.34
CA GLY A 32 0.73 6.44 -4.40
C GLY A 32 -0.51 5.76 -3.83
N VAL A 33 -0.40 4.56 -3.26
CA VAL A 33 -1.54 3.87 -2.64
C VAL A 33 -1.80 4.44 -1.25
N SER A 34 -2.99 4.98 -1.01
CA SER A 34 -3.36 5.63 0.26
C SER A 34 -4.26 4.79 1.14
N CYS A 35 -5.18 4.03 0.53
CA CYS A 35 -6.14 3.21 1.26
C CYS A 35 -5.60 1.80 1.44
N ILE A 36 -4.87 1.57 2.53
CA ILE A 36 -4.22 0.29 2.81
C ILE A 36 -4.80 -0.31 4.10
N LYS A 37 -5.39 -1.49 4.00
CA LYS A 37 -5.84 -2.29 5.15
C LYS A 37 -4.82 -3.40 5.39
N ARG A 38 -4.49 -3.64 6.66
CA ARG A 38 -3.49 -4.64 7.04
C ARG A 38 -4.07 -5.62 8.04
N ARG A 39 -3.75 -6.89 7.87
CA ARG A 39 -3.97 -7.96 8.85
C ARG A 39 -2.74 -8.84 8.91
N SER A 40 -2.33 -9.17 10.12
CA SER A 40 -1.20 -10.06 10.37
C SER A 40 -1.66 -11.17 11.30
N PHE A 41 -1.31 -12.40 10.96
CA PHE A 41 -1.62 -13.59 11.73
C PHE A 41 -0.32 -14.23 12.20
N LYS A 42 -0.26 -14.51 13.50
CA LYS A 42 0.85 -15.23 14.11
C LYS A 42 0.41 -16.68 14.31
N LEU A 43 1.16 -17.60 13.74
CA LEU A 43 1.09 -19.02 14.01
C LEU A 43 2.31 -19.42 14.87
N MET A 44 2.16 -20.38 15.75
CA MET A 44 3.25 -20.75 16.66
C MET A 44 4.17 -21.82 16.08
N SER A 45 3.60 -22.83 15.41
CA SER A 45 4.39 -23.97 14.91
C SER A 45 3.79 -24.66 13.69
N GLU A 46 2.52 -24.44 13.39
CA GLU A 46 1.82 -25.20 12.36
C GLU A 46 1.34 -24.29 11.23
N ILE A 47 1.60 -24.68 10.01
CA ILE A 47 1.21 -23.96 8.78
C ILE A 47 0.11 -24.69 8.00
N ASP A 48 -0.13 -25.99 8.28
CA ASP A 48 -1.23 -26.72 7.71
C ASP A 48 -2.55 -26.26 8.35
N TRP A 49 -3.45 -25.74 7.53
CA TRP A 49 -4.73 -25.21 7.98
C TRP A 49 -5.54 -26.20 8.82
N ASN A 50 -5.51 -27.47 8.46
CA ASN A 50 -6.29 -28.52 9.13
C ASN A 50 -5.74 -28.87 10.54
N LYS A 51 -4.47 -28.58 10.78
CA LYS A 51 -3.80 -28.83 12.06
C LYS A 51 -3.85 -27.62 13.00
N ILE A 52 -4.25 -26.46 12.50
CA ILE A 52 -4.43 -25.26 13.34
C ILE A 52 -5.63 -25.50 14.28
N PRO A 53 -5.51 -25.24 15.60
CA PRO A 53 -6.60 -25.40 16.53
C PRO A 53 -7.85 -24.60 16.13
N ASP A 54 -9.04 -25.16 16.29
CA ASP A 54 -10.32 -24.57 15.87
C ASP A 54 -10.51 -23.14 16.39
N LYS A 55 -10.19 -22.91 17.64
CA LYS A 55 -10.25 -21.57 18.24
C LYS A 55 -9.47 -20.55 17.43
N LYS A 56 -8.26 -20.92 16.99
CA LYS A 56 -7.38 -20.05 16.20
C LYS A 56 -7.89 -19.85 14.77
N ARG A 57 -8.35 -20.93 14.13
CA ARG A 57 -8.99 -20.86 12.81
C ARG A 57 -10.20 -19.94 12.83
N ASN A 58 -11.08 -20.09 13.81
CA ASN A 58 -12.29 -19.26 13.96
C ASN A 58 -11.92 -17.79 14.19
N GLU A 59 -10.91 -17.49 15.01
CA GLU A 59 -10.40 -16.12 15.19
C GLU A 59 -9.90 -15.52 13.87
N MET A 60 -9.09 -16.27 13.13
CA MET A 60 -8.56 -15.82 11.85
C MET A 60 -9.67 -15.58 10.82
N THR A 61 -10.60 -16.54 10.70
CA THR A 61 -11.76 -16.46 9.81
C THR A 61 -12.64 -15.25 10.13
N SER A 62 -12.98 -15.03 11.40
CA SER A 62 -13.76 -13.86 11.84
C SER A 62 -13.08 -12.53 11.45
N LYS A 63 -11.77 -12.44 11.65
CA LYS A 63 -10.99 -11.25 11.27
C LYS A 63 -10.96 -11.02 9.76
N LEU A 64 -10.85 -12.08 8.98
CA LEU A 64 -10.89 -12.01 7.51
C LEU A 64 -12.28 -11.63 7.00
N ILE A 65 -13.34 -12.23 7.55
CA ILE A 65 -14.73 -11.88 7.21
C ILE A 65 -15.00 -10.40 7.53
N SER A 66 -14.57 -9.93 8.71
CA SER A 66 -14.71 -8.51 9.09
C SER A 66 -13.97 -7.59 8.11
N LEU A 67 -12.78 -7.98 7.67
CA LEU A 67 -12.03 -7.23 6.66
C LEU A 67 -12.76 -7.24 5.30
N ALA A 68 -13.22 -8.40 4.85
CA ALA A 68 -13.97 -8.55 3.61
C ALA A 68 -15.25 -7.71 3.58
N ARG A 69 -16.03 -7.70 4.69
CA ARG A 69 -17.22 -6.83 4.82
C ARG A 69 -16.87 -5.35 4.68
N LYS A 70 -15.79 -4.89 5.32
CA LYS A 70 -15.31 -3.51 5.20
C LYS A 70 -14.87 -3.17 3.78
N MET A 71 -14.28 -4.11 3.07
CA MET A 71 -13.90 -3.91 1.67
C MET A 71 -15.12 -3.90 0.76
N LYS A 72 -16.08 -4.81 0.97
CA LYS A 72 -17.34 -4.85 0.20
C LYS A 72 -18.16 -3.56 0.33
N ALA A 73 -18.11 -2.89 1.47
CA ALA A 73 -18.83 -1.64 1.72
C ALA A 73 -18.21 -0.42 1.02
N ILE A 74 -17.07 -0.57 0.35
CA ILE A 74 -16.41 0.54 -0.34
C ILE A 74 -17.04 0.71 -1.72
N ASP A 75 -17.39 1.94 -2.06
CA ASP A 75 -17.74 2.31 -3.43
C ASP A 75 -16.46 2.30 -4.31
N TYR A 76 -16.34 1.30 -5.15
CA TYR A 76 -15.21 1.14 -6.08
C TYR A 76 -15.38 1.92 -7.39
N SER A 77 -16.53 2.53 -7.64
CA SER A 77 -16.72 3.41 -8.80
C SER A 77 -15.87 4.68 -8.67
N ARG A 78 -15.51 5.04 -7.44
CA ARG A 78 -14.68 6.21 -7.14
C ARG A 78 -13.26 5.81 -6.75
N PRO A 79 -12.23 6.56 -7.22
CA PRO A 79 -10.86 6.36 -6.77
C PRO A 79 -10.74 6.61 -5.26
N ALA A 80 -9.79 5.97 -4.62
CA ALA A 80 -9.49 6.25 -3.21
C ALA A 80 -8.92 7.68 -3.06
N ASN A 81 -9.35 8.38 -2.02
CA ASN A 81 -8.75 9.67 -1.69
C ASN A 81 -7.26 9.52 -1.41
N THR A 82 -6.46 10.39 -1.99
CA THR A 82 -5.02 10.43 -1.72
C THR A 82 -4.76 11.10 -0.37
N GLY A 83 -4.30 10.31 0.58
CA GLY A 83 -3.98 10.78 1.93
C GLY A 83 -2.79 11.75 1.95
N ILE A 84 -2.72 12.56 3.03
CA ILE A 84 -1.69 13.59 3.19
C ILE A 84 -0.26 13.04 3.11
N ILE A 85 0.00 11.88 3.69
CA ILE A 85 1.33 11.25 3.67
C ILE A 85 1.77 10.93 2.24
N VAL A 86 0.86 10.37 1.42
CA VAL A 86 1.16 10.08 0.01
C VAL A 86 1.39 11.38 -0.78
N LYS A 87 0.63 12.43 -0.49
CA LYS A 87 0.88 13.75 -1.10
C LYS A 87 2.25 14.30 -0.73
N MET A 88 2.64 14.21 0.54
CA MET A 88 3.98 14.63 1.00
C MET A 88 5.10 13.83 0.29
N LYS A 89 4.97 12.50 0.22
CA LYS A 89 5.91 11.64 -0.51
C LYS A 89 6.00 12.03 -1.98
N PHE A 90 4.87 12.29 -2.64
CA PHE A 90 4.85 12.77 -4.02
C PHE A 90 5.65 14.07 -4.19
N PHE A 91 5.45 15.05 -3.31
CA PHE A 91 6.18 16.32 -3.40
C PHE A 91 7.67 16.14 -3.13
N ALA A 92 8.06 15.26 -2.21
CA ALA A 92 9.47 14.93 -1.97
C ALA A 92 10.12 14.33 -3.22
N VAL A 93 9.44 13.34 -3.84
CA VAL A 93 9.93 12.74 -5.11
C VAL A 93 9.96 13.77 -6.24
N ARG A 94 8.96 14.65 -6.32
CA ARG A 94 8.95 15.74 -7.31
C ARG A 94 10.18 16.65 -7.19
N MET A 95 10.54 17.05 -5.97
CA MET A 95 11.75 17.85 -5.73
C MET A 95 13.01 17.11 -6.19
N LEU A 96 13.10 15.82 -5.85
CA LEU A 96 14.21 14.97 -6.27
C LEU A 96 14.29 14.88 -7.80
N GLN A 97 13.18 14.58 -8.47
CA GLN A 97 13.13 14.47 -9.94
C GLN A 97 13.47 15.80 -10.62
N THR A 98 13.03 16.92 -10.07
CA THR A 98 13.38 18.24 -10.60
C THR A 98 14.90 18.51 -10.48
N GLY A 99 15.53 18.10 -9.38
CA GLY A 99 16.98 18.19 -9.19
C GLY A 99 17.73 17.31 -10.19
N LEU A 100 17.42 16.01 -10.20
CA LEU A 100 18.06 15.04 -11.10
C LEU A 100 17.92 15.39 -12.58
N GLY A 101 16.77 15.95 -12.98
CA GLY A 101 16.52 16.35 -14.35
C GLY A 101 17.32 17.59 -14.80
N LYS A 102 17.81 18.42 -13.86
CA LYS A 102 18.73 19.51 -14.18
C LYS A 102 20.11 18.96 -14.56
N ASP A 103 20.55 17.92 -13.84
CA ASP A 103 21.88 17.33 -14.05
C ASP A 103 21.88 16.32 -15.21
N ASN A 104 20.77 15.61 -15.40
CA ASN A 104 20.60 14.63 -16.46
C ASN A 104 19.17 14.65 -17.05
N PRO A 105 18.91 15.48 -18.08
CA PRO A 105 17.60 15.58 -18.75
C PRO A 105 17.15 14.26 -19.42
N GLU A 106 18.07 13.35 -19.71
CA GLU A 106 17.81 12.06 -20.33
C GLU A 106 17.35 10.98 -19.35
N TYR A 107 17.40 11.27 -18.05
CA TYR A 107 16.98 10.34 -17.00
C TYR A 107 15.51 9.89 -17.19
N THR A 108 15.29 8.59 -17.30
CA THR A 108 14.01 7.99 -17.70
C THR A 108 12.84 8.42 -16.80
N ASP A 109 13.05 8.41 -15.48
CA ASP A 109 11.99 8.80 -14.53
C ASP A 109 11.66 10.29 -14.65
N PHE A 110 12.66 11.15 -14.86
CA PHE A 110 12.43 12.57 -15.09
C PHE A 110 11.59 12.81 -16.36
N LYS A 111 11.94 12.15 -17.48
CA LYS A 111 11.14 12.21 -18.70
C LYS A 111 9.71 11.77 -18.48
N TYR A 112 9.51 10.66 -17.77
CA TYR A 112 8.19 10.17 -17.42
C TYR A 112 7.39 11.17 -16.59
N TRP A 113 8.00 11.74 -15.54
CA TRP A 113 7.37 12.76 -14.70
C TRP A 113 7.01 14.02 -15.47
N LYS A 114 7.90 14.47 -16.36
CA LYS A 114 7.69 15.61 -17.24
C LYS A 114 6.54 15.36 -18.22
N ALA A 115 6.52 14.22 -18.88
CA ALA A 115 5.46 13.84 -19.83
C ALA A 115 4.08 13.78 -19.17
N ASN A 116 3.99 13.42 -17.89
CA ASN A 116 2.75 13.43 -17.12
C ASN A 116 2.41 14.81 -16.52
N GLY A 117 3.20 15.83 -16.72
CA GLY A 117 3.02 17.16 -16.13
C GLY A 117 3.17 17.20 -14.60
N TRP A 118 3.73 16.15 -14.00
CA TRP A 118 3.84 16.03 -12.54
C TRP A 118 4.94 16.91 -11.95
N LEU A 119 5.86 17.39 -12.77
CA LEU A 119 6.86 18.36 -12.36
C LEU A 119 6.27 19.79 -12.24
N ASP A 120 5.13 20.05 -12.89
CA ASP A 120 4.49 21.35 -12.94
C ASP A 120 3.23 21.42 -12.06
N LYS A 121 2.06 21.64 -12.68
CA LYS A 121 0.78 21.86 -11.98
C LYS A 121 -0.08 20.60 -11.84
N THR A 122 0.12 19.61 -12.73
CA THR A 122 -0.70 18.40 -12.73
C THR A 122 -0.46 17.56 -11.49
N ARG A 123 -1.53 16.99 -10.96
CA ARG A 123 -1.51 16.11 -9.78
C ARG A 123 -2.19 14.79 -10.13
N PRO A 124 -1.57 13.64 -9.85
CA PRO A 124 -2.10 12.34 -10.24
C PRO A 124 -3.38 11.91 -9.48
N TRP A 125 -3.86 12.73 -8.56
CA TRP A 125 -5.08 12.51 -7.79
C TRP A 125 -6.20 13.50 -8.08
N LYS A 126 -6.06 14.28 -9.11
CA LYS A 126 -7.08 15.22 -9.60
C LYS A 126 -7.75 14.68 -10.85
#